data_63f28a77dbbdc3172b4f9ad1a41e57aa
#
_entry.id   63f28a77dbbdc3172b4f9ad1a41e57aa
#
_cell.length_a   1.000
_cell.length_b   1.000
_cell.length_c   1.000
_cell.angle_alpha   90.00
_cell.angle_beta   90.00
_cell.angle_gamma   90.00
#
_symmetry.space_group_name_H-M   'P 1'
#
loop_
_entity.id
_entity.type
_entity.pdbx_description
1 polymer ?
#
loop_
_entity_poly.entity_id
_entity_poly.type
_entity_poly.pdbx_seq_one_letter_code
_entity_poly.pdbx_strand_id
1 'polypeptide(L)'
;MKRFLKKTVLNELINTRFPICKTRPNTSNNPTTSFVLGIVNYRGQKFLDGKTKGPSKWNTIHPKLFQLLQELIRSFKPDFQYTTIQVNKNTQCKPHIDTNNVGDSYIIALGNFTGGDLVIESKKFNIRNRFKRFDGHLAHWVEPFEGDRYSLVFFTHTFKPPIRSLANLKITEKAIYDKDNKLIKEY
;
A
#
# COMPACT_ATOMS: atom_id res chain seq x y z
N MET A 1 -17.92 2.69 -14.48
CA MET A 1 -17.35 3.25 -13.24
C MET A 1 -16.01 2.59 -12.83
N LYS A 2 -15.94 1.30 -12.50
CA LYS A 2 -14.69 0.63 -12.05
C LYS A 2 -13.51 0.70 -13.04
N ARG A 3 -13.74 0.62 -14.36
CA ARG A 3 -12.69 0.74 -15.39
C ARG A 3 -12.14 2.16 -15.48
N PHE A 4 -12.99 3.15 -15.36
CA PHE A 4 -12.60 4.57 -15.34
C PHE A 4 -11.73 4.89 -14.13
N LEU A 5 -12.12 4.45 -12.93
CA LEU A 5 -11.35 4.68 -11.70
C LEU A 5 -9.95 4.07 -11.77
N LYS A 6 -9.79 2.85 -12.29
CA LYS A 6 -8.47 2.23 -12.51
C LYS A 6 -7.59 3.06 -13.44
N LYS A 7 -8.16 3.62 -14.52
CA LYS A 7 -7.43 4.50 -15.43
C LYS A 7 -7.00 5.81 -14.74
N THR A 8 -7.88 6.40 -13.94
CA THR A 8 -7.55 7.60 -13.15
C THR A 8 -6.42 7.33 -12.16
N VAL A 9 -6.50 6.22 -11.43
CA VAL A 9 -5.43 5.78 -10.51
C VAL A 9 -4.12 5.56 -11.26
N LEU A 10 -4.14 4.88 -12.39
CA LEU A 10 -2.92 4.64 -13.19
C LEU A 10 -2.30 5.94 -13.67
N ASN A 11 -3.10 6.89 -14.15
CA ASN A 11 -2.58 8.21 -14.56
C ASN A 11 -1.93 8.96 -13.40
N GLU A 12 -2.52 8.89 -12.20
CA GLU A 12 -1.91 9.51 -11.02
C GLU A 12 -0.60 8.82 -10.62
N LEU A 13 -0.54 7.47 -10.68
CA LEU A 13 0.68 6.70 -10.42
C LEU A 13 1.81 7.04 -11.41
N ILE A 14 1.50 7.19 -12.70
CA ILE A 14 2.47 7.58 -13.73
C ILE A 14 3.11 8.94 -13.40
N ASN A 15 2.30 9.89 -12.93
CA ASN A 15 2.74 11.25 -12.59
C ASN A 15 3.36 11.36 -11.19
N THR A 16 3.31 10.29 -10.39
CA THR A 16 3.86 10.26 -9.03
C THR A 16 5.37 10.06 -9.06
N ARG A 17 6.10 10.90 -8.31
CA ARG A 17 7.54 10.68 -8.07
C ARG A 17 7.73 9.61 -6.99
N PHE A 18 8.32 8.49 -7.38
CA PHE A 18 8.62 7.38 -6.48
C PHE A 18 10.01 7.53 -5.86
N PRO A 19 10.15 7.35 -4.54
CA PRO A 19 11.46 7.29 -3.89
C PRO A 19 12.11 5.92 -4.09
N ILE A 20 13.43 5.89 -3.99
CA ILE A 20 14.18 4.64 -3.87
C ILE A 20 14.13 4.19 -2.40
N CYS A 21 13.60 3.00 -2.16
CA CYS A 21 13.51 2.38 -0.83
C CYS A 21 14.59 1.30 -0.68
N LYS A 22 15.51 1.51 0.28
CA LYS A 22 16.62 0.58 0.59
C LYS A 22 16.30 -0.36 1.75
N THR A 23 15.12 -0.24 2.38
CA THR A 23 14.80 -0.89 3.68
C THR A 23 14.02 -2.20 3.56
N ARG A 24 14.00 -2.83 2.38
CA ARG A 24 13.24 -4.07 2.14
C ARG A 24 14.09 -5.23 1.61
N PRO A 25 15.23 -5.59 2.27
CA PRO A 25 16.14 -6.64 1.77
C PRO A 25 15.48 -8.03 1.76
N ASN A 26 14.51 -8.27 2.64
CA ASN A 26 13.79 -9.54 2.69
C ASN A 26 12.79 -9.72 1.54
N THR A 27 12.38 -8.64 0.90
CA THR A 27 11.38 -8.66 -0.18
C THR A 27 12.03 -8.57 -1.55
N SER A 28 13.15 -7.86 -1.69
CA SER A 28 13.85 -7.70 -2.97
C SER A 28 15.36 -7.67 -2.76
N ASN A 29 16.12 -8.23 -3.71
CA ASN A 29 17.58 -8.17 -3.69
C ASN A 29 18.11 -6.78 -4.05
N ASN A 30 17.33 -5.98 -4.77
CA ASN A 30 17.65 -4.62 -5.19
C ASN A 30 16.84 -3.58 -4.41
N PRO A 31 17.32 -2.33 -4.31
CA PRO A 31 16.50 -1.23 -3.85
C PRO A 31 15.19 -1.18 -4.64
N THR A 32 14.08 -1.01 -3.94
CA THR A 32 12.75 -0.94 -4.57
C THR A 32 12.36 0.50 -4.82
N THR A 33 11.60 0.72 -5.88
CA THR A 33 10.97 2.01 -6.16
C THR A 33 9.56 1.99 -5.57
N SER A 34 9.44 2.40 -4.30
CA SER A 34 8.21 2.18 -3.54
C SER A 34 8.06 3.12 -2.35
N PHE A 35 6.83 3.28 -1.88
CA PHE A 35 6.50 3.96 -0.63
C PHE A 35 5.23 3.38 -0.01
N VAL A 36 4.93 3.81 1.21
CA VAL A 36 3.77 3.32 1.98
C VAL A 36 2.85 4.47 2.31
N LEU A 37 1.55 4.29 2.06
CA LEU A 37 0.47 5.19 2.46
C LEU A 37 -0.29 4.59 3.66
N GLY A 38 -1.02 5.43 4.38
CA GLY A 38 -1.77 5.03 5.56
C GLY A 38 -0.95 5.12 6.83
N ILE A 39 -1.02 4.10 7.67
CA ILE A 39 -0.32 4.04 8.96
C ILE A 39 0.96 3.22 8.82
N VAL A 40 2.04 3.70 9.41
CA VAL A 40 3.37 3.05 9.38
C VAL A 40 3.99 2.98 10.78
N ASN A 41 4.93 2.05 10.95
CA ASN A 41 5.82 2.04 12.10
C ASN A 41 6.96 3.03 11.88
N TYR A 42 7.21 3.88 12.88
CA TYR A 42 8.37 4.77 12.90
C TYR A 42 9.47 4.14 13.73
N ARG A 43 10.48 3.61 13.08
CA ARG A 43 11.66 3.06 13.75
C ARG A 43 12.44 4.20 14.41
N GLY A 44 12.54 4.16 15.74
CA GLY A 44 13.36 5.12 16.52
C GLY A 44 12.75 6.50 16.72
N GLN A 45 11.56 6.79 16.21
CA GLN A 45 10.85 8.04 16.50
C GLN A 45 9.56 7.73 17.27
N LYS A 46 9.35 8.47 18.35
CA LYS A 46 8.06 8.51 19.06
C LYS A 46 7.25 9.68 18.52
N PHE A 47 5.95 9.51 18.33
CA PHE A 47 5.04 10.62 18.15
C PHE A 47 4.95 11.46 19.42
N LEU A 48 4.37 12.67 19.32
CA LEU A 48 4.15 13.55 20.46
C LEU A 48 3.39 12.88 21.60
N ASP A 49 2.54 11.88 21.27
CA ASP A 49 1.80 11.06 22.24
C ASP A 49 2.56 9.81 22.71
N GLY A 50 3.83 9.70 22.42
CA GLY A 50 4.67 8.56 22.80
C GLY A 50 4.49 7.30 21.93
N LYS A 51 3.62 7.30 20.93
CA LYS A 51 3.39 6.16 20.04
C LYS A 51 4.53 6.00 19.03
N THR A 52 4.82 4.76 18.68
CA THR A 52 5.82 4.42 17.65
C THR A 52 5.20 4.23 16.25
N LYS A 53 3.91 4.48 16.11
CA LYS A 53 3.09 4.26 14.92
C LYS A 53 2.29 5.50 14.59
N GLY A 54 2.17 5.80 13.32
CA GLY A 54 1.35 6.92 12.89
C GLY A 54 1.29 7.06 11.38
N PRO A 55 0.67 8.14 10.91
CA PRO A 55 0.47 8.34 9.48
C PRO A 55 1.79 8.47 8.73
N SER A 56 1.82 7.88 7.55
CA SER A 56 2.93 8.03 6.63
C SER A 56 3.02 9.48 6.15
N LYS A 57 4.25 10.01 6.05
CA LYS A 57 4.51 11.30 5.41
C LYS A 57 4.00 11.36 3.96
N TRP A 58 3.92 10.22 3.30
CA TRP A 58 3.45 10.13 1.92
C TRP A 58 1.96 10.40 1.77
N ASN A 59 1.17 10.32 2.85
CA ASN A 59 -0.23 10.72 2.84
C ASN A 59 -0.37 12.21 2.50
N THR A 60 0.54 13.03 3.03
CA THR A 60 0.55 14.48 2.80
C THR A 60 1.24 14.86 1.49
N ILE A 61 2.27 14.10 1.08
CA ILE A 61 2.99 14.36 -0.18
C ILE A 61 2.14 13.97 -1.39
N HIS A 62 1.32 12.91 -1.28
CA HIS A 62 0.47 12.40 -2.35
C HIS A 62 -1.00 12.25 -1.92
N PRO A 63 -1.67 13.32 -1.46
CA PRO A 63 -3.03 13.22 -0.89
C PRO A 63 -4.06 12.74 -1.91
N LYS A 64 -3.97 13.22 -3.16
CA LYS A 64 -4.86 12.80 -4.24
C LYS A 64 -4.71 11.32 -4.57
N LEU A 65 -3.48 10.80 -4.67
CA LEU A 65 -3.26 9.38 -4.89
C LEU A 65 -3.81 8.57 -3.72
N PHE A 66 -3.58 9.01 -2.48
CA PHE A 66 -4.09 8.33 -1.30
C PHE A 66 -5.62 8.22 -1.33
N GLN A 67 -6.34 9.30 -1.64
CA GLN A 67 -7.78 9.29 -1.79
C GLN A 67 -8.24 8.34 -2.91
N LEU A 68 -7.64 8.42 -4.09
CA LEU A 68 -7.98 7.56 -5.23
C LEU A 68 -7.79 6.06 -4.92
N LEU A 69 -6.74 5.70 -4.17
CA LEU A 69 -6.52 4.31 -3.76
C LEU A 69 -7.54 3.83 -2.74
N GLN A 70 -7.99 4.69 -1.82
CA GLN A 70 -9.08 4.38 -0.90
C GLN A 70 -10.40 4.16 -1.66
N GLU A 71 -10.70 4.98 -2.65
CA GLU A 71 -11.87 4.81 -3.52
C GLU A 71 -11.78 3.52 -4.34
N LEU A 72 -10.58 3.19 -4.85
CA LEU A 72 -10.35 2.00 -5.65
C LEU A 72 -10.68 0.72 -4.88
N ILE A 73 -10.13 0.56 -3.67
CA ILE A 73 -10.41 -0.66 -2.87
C ILE A 73 -11.86 -0.69 -2.39
N ARG A 74 -12.44 0.44 -1.97
CA ARG A 74 -13.85 0.53 -1.57
C ARG A 74 -14.81 0.17 -2.71
N SER A 75 -14.50 0.56 -3.93
CA SER A 75 -15.31 0.21 -5.10
C SER A 75 -15.35 -1.29 -5.39
N PHE A 76 -14.34 -2.02 -4.92
CA PHE A 76 -14.21 -3.47 -5.10
C PHE A 76 -14.71 -4.24 -3.87
N LYS A 77 -14.29 -3.84 -2.67
CA LYS A 77 -14.62 -4.49 -1.39
C LYS A 77 -14.91 -3.43 -0.32
N PRO A 78 -16.16 -2.96 -0.22
CA PRO A 78 -16.54 -1.86 0.67
C PRO A 78 -16.22 -2.11 2.15
N ASP A 79 -16.39 -3.35 2.61
CA ASP A 79 -16.23 -3.73 4.02
C ASP A 79 -14.79 -4.12 4.40
N PHE A 80 -13.85 -4.06 3.45
CA PHE A 80 -12.47 -4.44 3.73
C PHE A 80 -11.79 -3.40 4.62
N GLN A 81 -11.35 -3.83 5.79
CA GLN A 81 -10.60 -3.00 6.73
C GLN A 81 -9.10 -3.20 6.50
N TYR A 82 -8.37 -2.10 6.39
CA TYR A 82 -6.92 -2.08 6.25
C TYR A 82 -6.35 -0.82 6.91
N THR A 83 -5.08 -0.84 7.24
CA THR A 83 -4.38 0.32 7.82
C THR A 83 -3.35 0.91 6.85
N THR A 84 -2.89 0.13 5.90
CA THR A 84 -1.65 0.41 5.17
C THR A 84 -1.81 0.03 3.69
N ILE A 85 -1.23 0.85 2.82
CA ILE A 85 -1.15 0.59 1.37
C ILE A 85 0.31 0.63 0.97
N GLN A 86 0.87 -0.50 0.53
CA GLN A 86 2.18 -0.52 -0.12
C GLN A 86 2.01 -0.19 -1.60
N VAL A 87 2.70 0.84 -2.06
CA VAL A 87 2.71 1.31 -3.45
C VAL A 87 4.08 1.03 -4.05
N ASN A 88 4.13 0.19 -5.08
CA ASN A 88 5.39 -0.21 -5.74
C ASN A 88 5.36 0.14 -7.22
N LYS A 89 6.49 0.59 -7.76
CA LYS A 89 6.73 0.75 -9.20
C LYS A 89 7.86 -0.20 -9.61
N ASN A 90 7.62 -1.01 -10.62
CA ASN A 90 8.60 -1.92 -11.25
C ASN A 90 9.40 -2.76 -10.24
N THR A 91 8.72 -3.18 -9.15
CA THR A 91 9.32 -4.00 -8.10
C THR A 91 8.99 -5.47 -8.33
N GLN A 92 10.02 -6.28 -8.53
CA GLN A 92 9.93 -7.73 -8.54
C GLN A 92 10.29 -8.24 -7.14
N CYS A 93 9.30 -8.78 -6.44
CA CYS A 93 9.52 -9.35 -5.11
C CYS A 93 10.01 -10.79 -5.24
N LYS A 94 11.06 -11.13 -4.48
CA LYS A 94 11.52 -12.52 -4.28
C LYS A 94 10.58 -13.28 -3.32
N PRO A 95 10.67 -14.61 -3.22
CA PRO A 95 9.89 -15.38 -2.24
C PRO A 95 10.09 -14.85 -0.82
N HIS A 96 8.98 -14.53 -0.15
CA HIS A 96 8.94 -14.00 1.22
C HIS A 96 7.58 -14.23 1.87
N ILE A 97 7.50 -13.98 3.17
CA ILE A 97 6.27 -13.93 3.96
C ILE A 97 6.18 -12.58 4.67
N ASP A 98 4.97 -12.09 4.89
CA ASP A 98 4.67 -10.84 5.58
C ASP A 98 4.29 -11.12 7.05
N THR A 99 5.28 -11.33 7.91
CA THR A 99 5.09 -11.74 9.31
C THR A 99 4.32 -10.75 10.19
N ASN A 100 4.23 -9.48 9.78
CA ASN A 100 3.60 -8.42 10.57
C ASN A 100 2.18 -8.06 10.08
N ASN A 101 1.63 -8.79 9.12
CA ASN A 101 0.27 -8.55 8.65
C ASN A 101 -0.75 -9.22 9.57
N VAL A 102 -1.95 -8.67 9.64
CA VAL A 102 -3.10 -9.21 10.35
C VAL A 102 -4.22 -9.47 9.36
N GLY A 103 -4.66 -10.71 9.29
CA GLY A 103 -5.69 -11.12 8.35
C GLY A 103 -5.23 -11.05 6.90
N ASP A 104 -6.20 -11.03 5.99
CA ASP A 104 -5.94 -11.04 4.56
C ASP A 104 -5.46 -9.71 4.02
N SER A 105 -4.74 -9.80 2.93
CA SER A 105 -4.33 -8.68 2.08
C SER A 105 -5.06 -8.72 0.75
N TYR A 106 -5.19 -7.55 0.10
CA TYR A 106 -5.62 -7.45 -1.29
C TYR A 106 -4.54 -6.79 -2.13
N ILE A 107 -4.27 -7.37 -3.29
CA ILE A 107 -3.30 -6.84 -4.24
C ILE A 107 -3.94 -6.65 -5.62
N ILE A 108 -3.52 -5.60 -6.33
CA ILE A 108 -3.80 -5.36 -7.75
C ILE A 108 -2.55 -4.81 -8.41
N ALA A 109 -2.33 -5.13 -9.68
CA ALA A 109 -1.32 -4.49 -10.50
C ALA A 109 -1.96 -3.71 -11.66
N LEU A 110 -1.46 -2.50 -11.90
CA LEU A 110 -1.87 -1.60 -12.97
C LEU A 110 -0.64 -1.27 -13.84
N GLY A 111 -0.87 -0.91 -15.08
CA GLY A 111 0.19 -0.49 -15.98
C GLY A 111 0.21 -1.23 -17.32
N ASN A 112 1.22 -0.91 -18.12
CA ASN A 112 1.48 -1.57 -19.39
C ASN A 112 2.67 -2.51 -19.25
N PHE A 113 2.40 -3.76 -18.89
CA PHE A 113 3.42 -4.79 -18.66
C PHE A 113 2.91 -6.17 -19.10
N THR A 114 3.85 -7.10 -19.33
CA THR A 114 3.59 -8.53 -19.57
C THR A 114 4.26 -9.36 -18.48
N GLY A 115 3.75 -10.55 -18.17
CA GLY A 115 4.19 -11.35 -17.03
C GLY A 115 3.77 -10.76 -15.68
N GLY A 116 4.57 -10.94 -14.65
CA GLY A 116 4.38 -10.33 -13.34
C GLY A 116 3.22 -10.90 -12.53
N ASP A 117 2.88 -12.16 -12.74
CA ASP A 117 1.89 -12.86 -11.95
C ASP A 117 2.31 -12.94 -10.48
N LEU A 118 1.34 -12.87 -9.60
CA LEU A 118 1.54 -13.18 -8.19
C LEU A 118 1.57 -14.69 -8.01
N VAL A 119 2.61 -15.21 -7.39
CA VAL A 119 2.68 -16.62 -6.99
C VAL A 119 2.44 -16.72 -5.48
N ILE A 120 1.58 -17.64 -5.08
CA ILE A 120 1.28 -17.96 -3.69
C ILE A 120 1.35 -19.49 -3.58
N GLU A 121 2.27 -20.02 -2.76
CA GLU A 121 2.45 -21.47 -2.62
C GLU A 121 2.48 -22.21 -3.96
N SER A 122 3.27 -21.74 -4.90
CA SER A 122 3.42 -22.28 -6.27
C SER A 122 2.22 -22.08 -7.22
N LYS A 123 1.10 -21.51 -6.78
CA LYS A 123 -0.03 -21.17 -7.65
C LYS A 123 0.11 -19.77 -8.20
N LYS A 124 -0.03 -19.64 -9.54
CA LYS A 124 0.07 -18.35 -10.24
C LYS A 124 -1.27 -17.67 -10.37
N PHE A 125 -1.29 -16.36 -10.14
CA PHE A 125 -2.48 -15.53 -10.23
C PHE A 125 -2.21 -14.26 -11.04
N ASN A 126 -2.92 -14.10 -12.15
CA ASN A 126 -2.88 -12.87 -12.90
C ASN A 126 -3.61 -11.76 -12.12
N ILE A 127 -2.85 -10.76 -11.70
CA ILE A 127 -3.35 -9.61 -10.93
C ILE A 127 -3.39 -8.31 -11.76
N ARG A 128 -3.15 -8.38 -13.08
CA ARG A 128 -3.24 -7.23 -13.96
C ARG A 128 -4.69 -6.76 -14.08
N ASN A 129 -4.96 -5.56 -13.57
CA ASN A 129 -6.32 -4.98 -13.49
C ASN A 129 -7.33 -5.81 -12.66
N ARG A 130 -6.87 -6.78 -11.87
CA ARG A 130 -7.71 -7.68 -11.06
C ARG A 130 -7.21 -7.71 -9.62
N PHE A 131 -8.13 -7.53 -8.67
CA PHE A 131 -7.82 -7.76 -7.27
C PHE A 131 -7.70 -9.24 -6.96
N LYS A 132 -6.69 -9.58 -6.18
CA LYS A 132 -6.52 -10.89 -5.58
C LYS A 132 -6.43 -10.74 -4.06
N ARG A 133 -7.27 -11.49 -3.34
CA ARG A 133 -7.15 -11.70 -1.89
C ARG A 133 -6.11 -12.77 -1.63
N PHE A 134 -5.26 -12.58 -0.63
CA PHE A 134 -4.29 -13.57 -0.20
C PHE A 134 -3.89 -13.38 1.26
N ASP A 135 -3.45 -14.48 1.88
CA ASP A 135 -2.82 -14.47 3.19
C ASP A 135 -1.33 -14.15 3.01
N GLY A 136 -0.86 -13.03 3.57
CA GLY A 136 0.54 -12.62 3.51
C GLY A 136 1.50 -13.53 4.29
N HIS A 137 1.01 -14.39 5.18
CA HIS A 137 1.83 -15.38 5.89
C HIS A 137 2.20 -16.60 5.03
N LEU A 138 1.55 -16.80 3.90
CA LEU A 138 1.94 -17.80 2.92
C LEU A 138 3.10 -17.28 2.07
N ALA A 139 4.02 -18.16 1.70
CA ALA A 139 5.14 -17.81 0.83
C ALA A 139 4.62 -17.29 -0.52
N HIS A 140 5.04 -16.08 -0.87
CA HIS A 140 4.58 -15.44 -2.11
C HIS A 140 5.68 -14.60 -2.74
N TRP A 141 5.59 -14.42 -4.07
CA TRP A 141 6.52 -13.62 -4.87
C TRP A 141 5.88 -13.14 -6.16
N VAL A 142 6.63 -12.37 -6.93
CA VAL A 142 6.22 -11.87 -8.25
C VAL A 142 7.10 -12.50 -9.32
N GLU A 143 6.47 -13.12 -10.32
CA GLU A 143 7.16 -13.62 -11.52
C GLU A 143 7.84 -12.48 -12.28
N PRO A 144 8.87 -12.76 -13.08
CA PRO A 144 9.46 -11.78 -13.98
C PRO A 144 8.41 -11.08 -14.85
N PHE A 145 8.66 -9.82 -15.17
CA PHE A 145 7.80 -9.02 -16.02
C PHE A 145 8.61 -8.01 -16.83
N GLU A 146 8.02 -7.54 -17.92
CA GLU A 146 8.53 -6.50 -18.78
C GLU A 146 7.53 -5.34 -18.85
N GLY A 147 8.03 -4.11 -18.92
CA GLY A 147 7.21 -2.88 -19.00
C GLY A 147 6.94 -2.22 -17.65
N ASP A 148 6.05 -1.24 -17.66
CA ASP A 148 5.72 -0.43 -16.47
C ASP A 148 4.61 -1.07 -15.65
N ARG A 149 4.97 -1.50 -14.44
CA ARG A 149 4.09 -2.21 -13.51
C ARG A 149 4.01 -1.48 -12.17
N TYR A 150 2.79 -1.12 -11.78
CA TYR A 150 2.47 -0.54 -10.47
C TYR A 150 1.67 -1.54 -9.67
N SER A 151 2.19 -2.04 -8.54
CA SER A 151 1.44 -2.93 -7.65
C SER A 151 1.03 -2.22 -6.36
N LEU A 152 -0.22 -2.46 -5.96
CA LEU A 152 -0.88 -1.85 -4.82
C LEU A 152 -1.31 -2.96 -3.89
N VAL A 153 -0.75 -3.00 -2.67
CA VAL A 153 -1.09 -4.00 -1.65
C VAL A 153 -1.77 -3.29 -0.48
N PHE A 154 -2.99 -3.68 -0.20
CA PHE A 154 -3.81 -3.19 0.92
C PHE A 154 -3.80 -4.24 2.02
N PHE A 155 -3.35 -3.87 3.21
CA PHE A 155 -3.18 -4.81 4.33
C PHE A 155 -3.33 -4.11 5.68
N THR A 156 -3.54 -4.90 6.74
CA THR A 156 -3.51 -4.42 8.11
C THR A 156 -2.22 -4.86 8.77
N HIS A 157 -1.48 -3.90 9.29
CA HIS A 157 -0.30 -4.17 10.10
C HIS A 157 -0.71 -4.48 11.55
N THR A 158 0.14 -5.16 12.33
CA THR A 158 -0.07 -5.54 13.75
C THR A 158 -0.29 -4.37 14.70
N PHE A 159 -1.25 -3.48 14.40
CA PHE A 159 -1.68 -2.41 15.28
C PHE A 159 -2.90 -2.83 16.10
N LYS A 160 -2.87 -2.61 17.37
CA LYS A 160 -4.05 -2.80 18.22
C LYS A 160 -4.44 -1.47 18.87
N PRO A 161 -5.68 -1.06 18.77
CA PRO A 161 -6.72 -1.56 17.88
C PRO A 161 -6.44 -1.17 16.42
N PRO A 162 -6.91 -1.96 15.43
CA PRO A 162 -6.83 -1.56 14.04
C PRO A 162 -7.63 -0.28 13.82
N ILE A 163 -7.09 0.63 13.05
CA ILE A 163 -7.84 1.81 12.62
C ILE A 163 -8.91 1.31 11.63
N ARG A 164 -10.17 1.48 12.00
CA ARG A 164 -11.32 0.96 11.24
C ARG A 164 -11.41 1.52 9.81
N SER A 165 -10.88 2.70 9.56
CA SER A 165 -10.84 3.27 8.21
C SER A 165 -9.84 4.43 8.14
N LEU A 166 -8.99 4.43 7.12
CA LEU A 166 -8.13 5.58 6.79
C LEU A 166 -8.93 6.78 6.27
N ALA A 167 -10.18 6.55 5.82
CA ALA A 167 -11.07 7.62 5.38
C ALA A 167 -11.44 8.62 6.49
N ASN A 168 -11.18 8.27 7.74
CA ASN A 168 -11.44 9.14 8.90
C ASN A 168 -10.25 10.05 9.25
N LEU A 169 -9.14 9.98 8.50
CA LEU A 169 -8.01 10.88 8.69
C LEU A 169 -8.22 12.15 7.88
N LYS A 170 -8.28 13.29 8.56
CA LYS A 170 -8.16 14.60 7.92
C LYS A 170 -6.67 14.92 7.77
N ILE A 171 -6.25 15.29 6.57
CA ILE A 171 -4.88 15.67 6.28
C ILE A 171 -4.88 17.15 5.91
N THR A 172 -4.12 17.94 6.64
CA THR A 172 -3.83 19.34 6.32
C THR A 172 -2.37 19.47 5.89
N GLU A 173 -1.99 20.62 5.36
CA GLU A 173 -0.61 20.88 4.96
C GLU A 173 0.41 20.77 6.11
N LYS A 174 -0.03 21.01 7.35
CA LYS A 174 0.85 21.06 8.54
C LYS A 174 0.57 20.00 9.58
N ALA A 175 -0.64 19.41 9.60
CA ALA A 175 -1.02 18.48 10.65
C ALA A 175 -2.00 17.42 10.16
N ILE A 176 -2.01 16.29 10.85
CA ILE A 176 -2.94 15.18 10.61
C ILE A 176 -3.81 15.02 11.83
N TYR A 177 -5.12 14.95 11.60
CA TYR A 177 -6.14 14.79 12.62
C TYR A 177 -6.96 13.53 12.38
N ASP A 178 -7.48 12.91 13.42
CA ASP A 178 -8.48 11.84 13.31
C ASP A 178 -9.87 12.43 12.99
N LYS A 179 -10.86 11.54 12.87
CA LYS A 179 -12.25 11.93 12.60
C LYS A 179 -12.86 12.84 13.69
N ASP A 180 -12.34 12.76 14.91
CA ASP A 180 -12.80 13.51 16.06
C ASP A 180 -12.02 14.83 16.22
N ASN A 181 -11.26 15.21 15.19
CA ASN A 181 -10.43 16.41 15.13
C ASN A 181 -9.27 16.45 16.13
N LYS A 182 -8.83 15.27 16.60
CA LYS A 182 -7.69 15.14 17.49
C LYS A 182 -6.40 15.10 16.70
N LEU A 183 -5.43 15.91 17.07
CA LEU A 183 -4.11 15.96 16.43
C LEU A 183 -3.40 14.61 16.58
N ILE A 184 -3.02 14.02 15.42
CA ILE A 184 -2.22 12.80 15.36
C ILE A 184 -0.75 13.14 15.13
N LYS A 185 -0.47 14.13 14.27
CA LYS A 185 0.89 14.59 13.97
C LYS A 185 0.89 15.99 13.40
N GLU A 186 1.89 16.78 13.80
CA GLU A 186 2.28 18.06 13.23
C GLU A 186 3.63 17.93 12.51
N TYR A 187 3.82 18.67 11.38
CA TYR A 187 5.03 18.65 10.54
C TYR A 187 5.83 19.95 10.68
#